data_6491dd6a81c7242d479e8fa6c666e3c0
#
_entry.id   6491dd6a81c7242d479e8fa6c666e3c0
#
_cell.length_a   1.000
_cell.length_b   1.000
_cell.length_c   1.000
_cell.angle_alpha   90.00
_cell.angle_beta   90.00
_cell.angle_gamma   90.00
#
_symmetry.space_group_name_H-M   'P 1'
#
loop_
_entity.id
_entity.type
_entity.pdbx_description
1 polymer ?
#
loop_
_entity_poly.entity_id
_entity_poly.type
_entity_poly.pdbx_seq_one_letter_code
_entity_poly.pdbx_strand_id
1 'polypeptide(L)'
;MDIDYFLRTKYEENQVEGVLRTEELYKNISNTYLKHLFAVMHQSINGLLSFMQSKKNSNGHYNATESRELLRMIKLYEDMEYVLKSTPLAFKLEEKYDNMLKFCNGFLQESGGSEIPDDLPKFNIIEYDPIFYMSEIITVPSINNDNNFELKMIGEGSYAKVFRYRDEFYNKYFVLKRAKNDLNDKELERFKREFDVMNELKSPYVLE
;
A
#
# COMPACT_ATOMS: atom_id res chain seq x y z
N MET A 1 6.59 -15.34 -11.48
CA MET A 1 5.62 -14.57 -12.32
C MET A 1 6.34 -13.33 -12.78
N ASP A 2 6.26 -13.00 -14.06
CA ASP A 2 6.82 -11.76 -14.61
C ASP A 2 5.92 -10.59 -14.18
N ILE A 3 6.48 -9.66 -13.41
CA ILE A 3 5.77 -8.53 -12.81
C ILE A 3 5.36 -7.53 -13.88
N ASP A 4 6.22 -7.27 -14.86
CA ASP A 4 5.90 -6.33 -15.94
C ASP A 4 4.75 -6.86 -16.82
N TYR A 5 4.77 -8.16 -17.13
CA TYR A 5 3.67 -8.78 -17.84
C TYR A 5 2.36 -8.71 -17.05
N PHE A 6 2.40 -8.99 -15.74
CA PHE A 6 1.23 -8.89 -14.86
C PHE A 6 0.65 -7.47 -14.86
N LEU A 7 1.48 -6.46 -14.59
CA LEU A 7 1.05 -5.06 -14.52
C LEU A 7 0.52 -4.56 -15.86
N ARG A 8 1.17 -4.93 -16.95
CA ARG A 8 0.71 -4.59 -18.30
C ARG A 8 -0.67 -5.21 -18.59
N THR A 9 -0.86 -6.48 -18.25
CA THR A 9 -2.15 -7.16 -18.44
C THR A 9 -3.25 -6.45 -17.64
N LYS A 10 -2.99 -6.15 -16.34
CA LYS A 10 -3.96 -5.41 -15.52
C LYS A 10 -4.23 -4.00 -16.04
N TYR A 11 -3.23 -3.33 -16.57
CA TYR A 11 -3.37 -2.04 -17.21
C TYR A 11 -4.27 -2.11 -18.46
N GLU A 12 -4.04 -3.09 -19.35
CA GLU A 12 -4.86 -3.30 -20.56
C GLU A 12 -6.33 -3.64 -20.23
N GLU A 13 -6.57 -4.43 -19.17
CA GLU A 13 -7.91 -4.79 -18.68
C GLU A 13 -8.67 -3.62 -18.02
N ASN A 14 -7.97 -2.58 -17.55
CA ASN A 14 -8.53 -1.49 -16.78
C ASN A 14 -8.34 -0.12 -17.44
N GLN A 15 -8.35 -0.08 -18.79
CA GLN A 15 -8.40 1.17 -19.52
C GLN A 15 -9.74 1.86 -19.29
N VAL A 16 -9.70 3.16 -19.05
CA VAL A 16 -10.91 3.98 -18.88
C VAL A 16 -10.99 5.04 -19.99
N GLU A 17 -12.19 5.26 -20.49
CA GLU A 17 -12.44 6.37 -21.39
C GLU A 17 -12.57 7.68 -20.58
N GLY A 18 -11.83 8.70 -20.96
CA GLY A 18 -11.90 10.03 -20.34
C GLY A 18 -10.70 10.41 -19.48
N VAL A 19 -10.88 11.45 -18.68
CA VAL A 19 -9.80 12.05 -17.88
C VAL A 19 -9.73 11.40 -16.48
N LEU A 20 -8.60 10.82 -16.15
CA LEU A 20 -8.28 10.37 -14.82
C LEU A 20 -7.80 11.55 -13.97
N ARG A 21 -8.73 12.16 -13.20
CA ARG A 21 -8.41 13.31 -12.34
C ARG A 21 -7.41 12.99 -11.24
N THR A 22 -7.36 11.75 -10.82
CA THR A 22 -6.47 11.24 -9.76
C THR A 22 -5.07 10.91 -10.25
N GLU A 23 -4.79 10.93 -11.56
CA GLU A 23 -3.49 10.51 -12.11
C GLU A 23 -2.34 11.42 -11.64
N GLU A 24 -2.59 12.73 -11.48
CA GLU A 24 -1.59 13.69 -10.99
C GLU A 24 -1.16 13.40 -9.54
N LEU A 25 -2.03 12.80 -8.73
CA LEU A 25 -1.72 12.41 -7.35
C LEU A 25 -0.62 11.34 -7.28
N TYR A 26 -0.46 10.55 -8.34
CA TYR A 26 0.50 9.44 -8.44
C TYR A 26 1.69 9.73 -9.35
N LYS A 27 1.95 11.00 -9.68
CA LYS A 27 3.03 11.42 -10.60
C LYS A 27 4.44 10.98 -10.19
N ASN A 28 4.66 10.81 -8.89
CA ASN A 28 5.95 10.40 -8.34
C ASN A 28 6.21 8.88 -8.48
N ILE A 29 5.22 8.09 -8.93
CA ILE A 29 5.38 6.66 -9.17
C ILE A 29 6.01 6.48 -10.55
N SER A 30 7.21 5.89 -10.57
CA SER A 30 8.01 5.70 -11.79
C SER A 30 7.42 4.66 -12.74
N ASN A 31 6.79 3.60 -12.22
CA ASN A 31 6.16 2.58 -13.05
C ASN A 31 4.83 3.09 -13.62
N THR A 32 4.77 3.27 -14.94
CA THR A 32 3.62 3.86 -15.64
C THR A 32 2.34 3.03 -15.51
N TYR A 33 2.44 1.70 -15.54
CA TYR A 33 1.27 0.83 -15.37
C TYR A 33 0.70 0.93 -13.96
N LEU A 34 1.57 0.87 -12.95
CA LEU A 34 1.18 0.98 -11.55
C LEU A 34 0.55 2.34 -11.24
N LYS A 35 1.17 3.42 -11.73
CA LYS A 35 0.62 4.78 -11.62
C LYS A 35 -0.81 4.87 -12.14
N HIS A 36 -1.04 4.38 -13.35
CA HIS A 36 -2.36 4.38 -13.98
C HIS A 36 -3.36 3.54 -13.19
N LEU A 37 -2.98 2.33 -12.79
CA LEU A 37 -3.85 1.43 -12.01
C LEU A 37 -4.26 2.05 -10.68
N PHE A 38 -3.36 2.71 -9.98
CA PHE A 38 -3.70 3.43 -8.74
C PHE A 38 -4.67 4.58 -9.00
N ALA A 39 -4.47 5.34 -10.09
CA ALA A 39 -5.38 6.40 -10.44
C ALA A 39 -6.79 5.89 -10.78
N VAL A 40 -6.88 4.80 -11.56
CA VAL A 40 -8.15 4.15 -11.91
C VAL A 40 -8.86 3.64 -10.65
N MET A 41 -8.17 2.86 -9.82
CA MET A 41 -8.74 2.33 -8.58
C MET A 41 -9.20 3.44 -7.65
N HIS A 42 -8.39 4.47 -7.43
CA HIS A 42 -8.72 5.60 -6.58
C HIS A 42 -10.00 6.30 -7.05
N GLN A 43 -10.07 6.67 -8.32
CA GLN A 43 -11.23 7.37 -8.87
C GLN A 43 -12.49 6.49 -8.82
N SER A 44 -12.38 5.21 -9.18
CA SER A 44 -13.50 4.27 -9.19
C SER A 44 -14.00 3.97 -7.77
N ILE A 45 -13.12 3.68 -6.84
CA ILE A 45 -13.47 3.39 -5.44
C ILE A 45 -14.17 4.61 -4.81
N ASN A 46 -13.65 5.83 -5.00
CA ASN A 46 -14.27 7.04 -4.48
C ASN A 46 -15.68 7.23 -5.03
N GLY A 47 -15.87 7.09 -6.33
CA GLY A 47 -17.19 7.19 -6.97
C GLY A 47 -18.18 6.15 -6.44
N LEU A 48 -17.74 4.90 -6.34
CA LEU A 48 -18.55 3.78 -5.88
C LEU A 48 -18.94 3.91 -4.40
N LEU A 49 -18.00 4.29 -3.53
CA LEU A 49 -18.27 4.50 -2.09
C LEU A 49 -19.18 5.71 -1.86
N SER A 50 -18.99 6.80 -2.60
CA SER A 50 -19.89 7.99 -2.53
C SER A 50 -21.31 7.62 -2.95
N PHE A 51 -21.45 6.86 -4.02
CA PHE A 51 -22.75 6.39 -4.48
C PHE A 51 -23.40 5.45 -3.45
N MET A 52 -22.63 4.55 -2.82
CA MET A 52 -23.12 3.67 -1.75
C MET A 52 -23.65 4.48 -0.56
N GLN A 53 -22.94 5.51 -0.11
CA GLN A 53 -23.42 6.39 0.96
C GLN A 53 -24.75 7.10 0.59
N SER A 54 -24.86 7.55 -0.66
CA SER A 54 -26.09 8.12 -1.21
C SER A 54 -27.25 7.13 -1.17
N LYS A 55 -27.02 5.88 -1.57
CA LYS A 55 -28.01 4.80 -1.56
C LYS A 55 -28.42 4.41 -0.16
N LYS A 56 -27.49 4.35 0.79
CA LYS A 56 -27.81 4.11 2.21
C LYS A 56 -28.81 5.13 2.73
N ASN A 57 -28.63 6.41 2.40
CA ASN A 57 -29.49 7.50 2.84
C ASN A 57 -30.83 7.56 2.11
N SER A 58 -31.05 6.79 1.05
CA SER A 58 -32.28 6.79 0.25
C SER A 58 -33.11 5.50 0.41
N ASN A 59 -32.67 4.40 -0.16
CA ASN A 59 -33.44 3.16 -0.21
C ASN A 59 -32.71 1.94 0.39
N GLY A 60 -31.48 2.10 0.89
CA GLY A 60 -30.71 1.03 1.50
C GLY A 60 -30.22 -0.06 0.53
N HIS A 61 -30.44 0.12 -0.77
CA HIS A 61 -30.12 -0.89 -1.78
C HIS A 61 -29.05 -0.40 -2.76
N TYR A 62 -27.93 -1.10 -2.83
CA TYR A 62 -26.83 -0.84 -3.76
C TYR A 62 -27.04 -1.65 -5.05
N ASN A 63 -26.99 -0.96 -6.20
CA ASN A 63 -27.38 -1.59 -7.47
C ASN A 63 -26.40 -2.72 -7.87
N ALA A 64 -26.88 -3.67 -8.65
CA ALA A 64 -26.08 -4.82 -9.07
C ALA A 64 -24.83 -4.45 -9.90
N THR A 65 -24.91 -3.42 -10.74
CA THR A 65 -23.78 -2.96 -11.55
C THR A 65 -22.65 -2.40 -10.68
N GLU A 66 -23.00 -1.50 -9.75
CA GLU A 66 -22.03 -0.89 -8.85
C GLU A 66 -21.50 -1.89 -7.82
N SER A 67 -22.32 -2.85 -7.37
CA SER A 67 -21.85 -3.96 -6.51
C SER A 67 -20.77 -4.77 -7.20
N ARG A 68 -21.00 -5.20 -8.44
CA ARG A 68 -19.99 -5.93 -9.23
C ARG A 68 -18.73 -5.12 -9.47
N GLU A 69 -18.91 -3.83 -9.79
CA GLU A 69 -17.77 -2.96 -10.08
C GLU A 69 -16.90 -2.73 -8.82
N LEU A 70 -17.51 -2.55 -7.64
CA LEU A 70 -16.76 -2.41 -6.41
C LEU A 70 -16.06 -3.73 -6.05
N LEU A 71 -16.72 -4.88 -6.18
CA LEU A 71 -16.09 -6.19 -6.03
C LEU A 71 -14.91 -6.38 -7.00
N ARG A 72 -15.05 -5.93 -8.25
CA ARG A 72 -13.97 -5.95 -9.25
C ARG A 72 -12.78 -5.10 -8.81
N MET A 73 -13.01 -3.90 -8.25
CA MET A 73 -11.95 -3.05 -7.73
C MET A 73 -11.26 -3.65 -6.50
N ILE A 74 -12.04 -4.25 -5.59
CA ILE A 74 -11.50 -4.97 -4.43
C ILE A 74 -10.59 -6.10 -4.89
N LYS A 75 -11.07 -6.92 -5.83
CA LYS A 75 -10.27 -8.02 -6.36
C LYS A 75 -8.99 -7.55 -7.07
N LEU A 76 -9.08 -6.48 -7.85
CA LEU A 76 -7.90 -5.89 -8.50
C LEU A 76 -6.86 -5.45 -7.46
N TYR A 77 -7.29 -4.78 -6.41
CA TYR A 77 -6.43 -4.38 -5.28
C TYR A 77 -5.76 -5.59 -4.62
N GLU A 78 -6.54 -6.61 -4.25
CA GLU A 78 -6.04 -7.83 -3.60
C GLU A 78 -5.05 -8.60 -4.49
N ASP A 79 -5.36 -8.75 -5.78
CA ASP A 79 -4.47 -9.40 -6.75
C ASP A 79 -3.12 -8.65 -6.86
N MET A 80 -3.17 -7.31 -6.95
CA MET A 80 -1.99 -6.47 -7.05
C MET A 80 -1.17 -6.50 -5.74
N GLU A 81 -1.83 -6.36 -4.60
CA GLU A 81 -1.16 -6.45 -3.29
C GLU A 81 -0.45 -7.79 -3.13
N TYR A 82 -1.14 -8.89 -3.42
CA TYR A 82 -0.58 -10.23 -3.31
C TYR A 82 0.65 -10.45 -4.19
N VAL A 83 0.59 -10.01 -5.45
CA VAL A 83 1.70 -10.19 -6.41
C VAL A 83 2.87 -9.29 -6.10
N LEU A 84 2.61 -8.04 -5.69
CA LEU A 84 3.64 -7.03 -5.52
C LEU A 84 4.25 -6.97 -4.10
N LYS A 85 3.64 -7.60 -3.09
CA LYS A 85 4.04 -7.50 -1.66
C LYS A 85 5.50 -7.78 -1.34
N SER A 86 6.18 -8.59 -2.16
CA SER A 86 7.59 -8.97 -1.98
C SER A 86 8.48 -8.40 -3.09
N THR A 87 8.07 -7.32 -3.73
CA THR A 87 8.79 -6.67 -4.83
C THR A 87 9.08 -5.21 -4.50
N PRO A 88 9.98 -4.54 -5.22
CA PRO A 88 10.19 -3.09 -5.08
C PRO A 88 8.95 -2.24 -5.38
N LEU A 89 7.91 -2.84 -5.96
CA LEU A 89 6.64 -2.19 -6.26
C LEU A 89 5.55 -2.47 -5.21
N ALA A 90 5.93 -3.02 -4.04
CA ALA A 90 5.00 -3.21 -2.94
C ALA A 90 4.37 -1.88 -2.52
N PHE A 91 3.13 -1.93 -2.14
CA PHE A 91 2.36 -0.75 -1.79
C PHE A 91 1.38 -1.04 -0.65
N LYS A 92 0.81 0.00 -0.10
CA LYS A 92 -0.25 -0.06 0.92
C LYS A 92 -1.41 0.81 0.49
N LEU A 93 -2.61 0.38 0.83
CA LEU A 93 -3.80 1.20 0.78
C LEU A 93 -3.96 1.94 2.11
N GLU A 94 -4.48 3.15 2.09
CA GLU A 94 -4.80 3.93 3.28
C GLU A 94 -5.76 3.13 4.17
N GLU A 95 -5.47 3.04 5.46
CA GLU A 95 -6.09 2.11 6.41
C GLU A 95 -7.63 2.19 6.44
N LYS A 96 -8.18 3.38 6.38
CA LYS A 96 -9.64 3.54 6.38
C LYS A 96 -10.29 3.00 5.10
N TYR A 97 -9.59 3.08 3.94
CA TYR A 97 -10.05 2.45 2.70
C TYR A 97 -9.96 0.94 2.77
N ASP A 98 -8.85 0.42 3.25
CA ASP A 98 -8.65 -1.03 3.43
C ASP A 98 -9.73 -1.63 4.33
N ASN A 99 -10.01 -1.00 5.47
CA ASN A 99 -11.07 -1.40 6.37
C ASN A 99 -12.46 -1.32 5.72
N MET A 100 -12.74 -0.24 4.96
CA MET A 100 -14.02 -0.08 4.25
C MET A 100 -14.19 -1.12 3.14
N LEU A 101 -13.15 -1.40 2.34
CA LEU A 101 -13.23 -2.41 1.29
C LEU A 101 -13.42 -3.81 1.86
N LYS A 102 -12.77 -4.16 2.97
CA LYS A 102 -13.00 -5.41 3.70
C LYS A 102 -14.45 -5.52 4.21
N PHE A 103 -14.99 -4.44 4.77
CA PHE A 103 -16.39 -4.38 5.17
C PHE A 103 -17.33 -4.60 3.98
N CYS A 104 -17.10 -3.88 2.86
CA CYS A 104 -17.87 -4.02 1.64
C CYS A 104 -17.83 -5.44 1.07
N ASN A 105 -16.67 -6.06 1.04
CA ASN A 105 -16.49 -7.43 0.55
C ASN A 105 -17.34 -8.45 1.34
N GLY A 106 -17.68 -8.14 2.60
CA GLY A 106 -18.50 -9.00 3.46
C GLY A 106 -19.98 -9.04 3.12
N PHE A 107 -20.53 -8.03 2.41
CA PHE A 107 -21.96 -7.98 2.13
C PHE A 107 -22.29 -7.79 0.63
N LEU A 108 -21.37 -7.35 -0.19
CA LEU A 108 -21.61 -7.13 -1.61
C LEU A 108 -21.88 -8.46 -2.34
N GLN A 109 -22.81 -8.40 -3.28
CA GLN A 109 -23.20 -9.54 -4.13
C GLN A 109 -22.98 -9.24 -5.60
N GLU A 110 -22.57 -10.25 -6.37
CA GLU A 110 -22.33 -10.14 -7.81
C GLU A 110 -23.62 -10.02 -8.62
N SER A 111 -24.75 -10.49 -8.07
CA SER A 111 -26.04 -10.50 -8.76
C SER A 111 -27.15 -9.95 -7.88
N GLY A 112 -28.15 -9.31 -8.46
CA GLY A 112 -29.33 -8.79 -7.77
C GLY A 112 -29.14 -7.47 -7.03
N GLY A 113 -27.89 -6.99 -6.94
CA GLY A 113 -27.53 -5.87 -6.07
C GLY A 113 -27.34 -6.31 -4.62
N SER A 114 -27.05 -5.37 -3.73
CA SER A 114 -26.70 -5.65 -2.34
C SER A 114 -27.54 -4.81 -1.38
N GLU A 115 -28.06 -5.41 -0.33
CA GLU A 115 -28.64 -4.69 0.78
C GLU A 115 -27.51 -4.05 1.60
N ILE A 116 -27.60 -2.74 1.80
CA ILE A 116 -26.57 -1.98 2.54
C ILE A 116 -26.83 -2.14 4.05
N PRO A 117 -25.87 -2.67 4.81
CA PRO A 117 -26.03 -2.86 6.24
C PRO A 117 -26.30 -1.53 6.99
N ASP A 118 -27.13 -1.58 8.04
CA ASP A 118 -27.44 -0.41 8.86
C ASP A 118 -26.21 0.17 9.56
N ASP A 119 -25.26 -0.69 9.90
CA ASP A 119 -24.00 -0.36 10.54
C ASP A 119 -22.88 0.04 9.57
N LEU A 120 -23.19 0.26 8.26
CA LEU A 120 -22.21 0.79 7.32
C LEU A 120 -21.55 2.06 7.89
N PRO A 121 -20.23 2.08 8.09
CA PRO A 121 -19.55 3.24 8.65
C PRO A 121 -19.72 4.48 7.78
N LYS A 122 -19.79 5.66 8.42
CA LYS A 122 -19.64 6.91 7.68
C LYS A 122 -18.24 6.98 7.08
N PHE A 123 -18.17 7.29 5.80
CA PHE A 123 -16.92 7.32 5.08
C PHE A 123 -16.75 8.65 4.34
N ASN A 124 -15.62 9.31 4.61
CA ASN A 124 -15.22 10.50 3.88
C ASN A 124 -14.14 10.14 2.87
N ILE A 125 -14.44 10.31 1.58
CA ILE A 125 -13.49 10.08 0.51
C ILE A 125 -12.30 11.05 0.57
N ILE A 126 -11.15 10.62 0.06
CA ILE A 126 -9.98 11.46 -0.16
C ILE A 126 -9.91 11.75 -1.66
N GLU A 127 -10.10 13.02 -2.04
CA GLU A 127 -10.11 13.44 -3.45
C GLU A 127 -8.78 14.00 -3.93
N TYR A 128 -8.00 14.63 -3.02
CA TYR A 128 -6.85 15.47 -3.39
C TYR A 128 -5.51 14.93 -2.89
N ASP A 129 -5.52 13.83 -2.15
CA ASP A 129 -4.33 13.15 -1.68
C ASP A 129 -4.33 11.69 -2.15
N PRO A 130 -3.16 11.06 -2.34
CA PRO A 130 -3.09 9.64 -2.68
C PRO A 130 -3.76 8.78 -1.60
N ILE A 131 -4.36 7.65 -2.01
CA ILE A 131 -4.81 6.59 -1.09
C ILE A 131 -3.93 5.34 -1.18
N PHE A 132 -3.12 5.23 -2.24
CA PHE A 132 -2.12 4.18 -2.40
C PHE A 132 -0.73 4.76 -2.17
N TYR A 133 0.06 4.11 -1.33
CA TYR A 133 1.40 4.52 -0.98
C TYR A 133 2.38 3.39 -1.29
N MET A 134 3.48 3.71 -1.97
CA MET A 134 4.55 2.73 -2.11
C MET A 134 5.01 2.32 -0.71
N SER A 135 5.04 1.02 -0.47
CA SER A 135 5.69 0.53 0.74
C SER A 135 7.17 0.82 0.59
N GLU A 136 7.74 1.53 1.54
CA GLU A 136 9.18 1.46 1.72
C GLU A 136 9.49 0.00 2.07
N ILE A 137 9.78 -0.80 1.05
CA ILE A 137 10.40 -2.09 1.31
C ILE A 137 11.79 -1.74 1.80
N ILE A 138 11.94 -1.66 3.12
CA ILE A 138 13.21 -2.04 3.71
C ILE A 138 13.31 -3.53 3.37
N THR A 139 13.78 -3.84 2.19
CA THR A 139 14.25 -5.18 1.87
C THR A 139 15.40 -5.40 2.83
N VAL A 140 15.07 -5.94 4.02
CA VAL A 140 16.09 -6.61 4.81
C VAL A 140 16.54 -7.72 3.88
N PRO A 141 17.76 -7.65 3.31
CA PRO A 141 18.23 -8.71 2.47
C PRO A 141 18.12 -9.97 3.30
N SER A 142 17.23 -10.89 2.91
CA SER A 142 17.24 -12.21 3.50
C SER A 142 18.68 -12.69 3.26
N ILE A 143 19.38 -13.01 4.34
CA ILE A 143 20.74 -13.54 4.32
C ILE A 143 20.63 -14.98 3.80
N ASN A 144 20.16 -15.14 2.56
CA ASN A 144 20.30 -16.31 1.76
C ASN A 144 21.44 -16.00 0.80
N ASN A 145 22.47 -16.81 0.86
CA ASN A 145 23.82 -16.68 0.34
C ASN A 145 24.02 -16.39 -1.17
N ASP A 146 22.98 -15.94 -1.90
CA ASP A 146 23.04 -15.83 -3.36
C ASP A 146 22.97 -14.38 -3.92
N ASN A 147 22.74 -13.37 -3.08
CA ASN A 147 22.84 -11.97 -3.49
C ASN A 147 23.98 -11.30 -2.72
N ASN A 148 25.06 -10.98 -3.40
CA ASN A 148 26.27 -10.31 -2.94
C ASN A 148 26.00 -8.85 -2.47
N PHE A 149 25.12 -8.63 -1.47
CA PHE A 149 25.13 -7.37 -0.75
C PHE A 149 26.26 -7.40 0.27
N GLU A 150 27.32 -6.68 0.00
CA GLU A 150 28.42 -6.51 0.96
C GLU A 150 27.96 -5.64 2.13
N LEU A 151 27.39 -6.27 3.16
CA LEU A 151 27.04 -5.63 4.43
C LEU A 151 28.33 -5.32 5.17
N LYS A 152 28.72 -4.04 5.19
CA LYS A 152 29.86 -3.58 5.98
C LYS A 152 29.39 -3.14 7.35
N MET A 153 29.78 -3.84 8.40
CA MET A 153 29.53 -3.38 9.77
C MET A 153 30.28 -2.07 10.03
N ILE A 154 29.55 -1.04 10.43
CA ILE A 154 30.09 0.30 10.69
C ILE A 154 29.99 0.71 12.17
N GLY A 155 29.27 -0.06 12.99
CA GLY A 155 29.17 0.17 14.42
C GLY A 155 28.47 -0.96 15.15
N GLU A 156 28.69 -1.01 16.46
CA GLU A 156 27.97 -1.90 17.38
C GLU A 156 27.70 -1.15 18.68
N GLY A 157 26.44 -1.14 19.09
CA GLY A 157 25.99 -0.58 20.36
C GLY A 157 25.50 -1.65 21.34
N SER A 158 24.97 -1.23 22.47
CA SER A 158 24.47 -2.14 23.51
C SER A 158 23.34 -3.05 22.99
N TYR A 159 22.45 -2.52 22.16
CA TYR A 159 21.22 -3.22 21.72
C TYR A 159 21.21 -3.60 20.24
N ALA A 160 22.12 -3.04 19.43
CA ALA A 160 22.11 -3.21 17.98
C ALA A 160 23.48 -3.23 17.35
N LYS A 161 23.56 -3.87 16.20
CA LYS A 161 24.65 -3.75 15.22
C LYS A 161 24.20 -2.87 14.06
N VAL A 162 25.11 -2.03 13.56
CA VAL A 162 24.85 -1.09 12.47
C VAL A 162 25.69 -1.50 11.27
N PHE A 163 25.03 -1.67 10.15
CA PHE A 163 25.65 -2.05 8.89
C PHE A 163 25.37 -0.98 7.84
N ARG A 164 26.31 -0.83 6.91
CA ARG A 164 26.11 -0.05 5.69
C ARG A 164 26.13 -0.99 4.50
N TYR A 165 25.21 -0.79 3.56
CA TYR A 165 25.23 -1.46 2.27
C TYR A 165 24.94 -0.47 1.15
N ARG A 166 25.35 -0.81 -0.08
CA ARG A 166 25.01 -0.05 -1.27
C ARG A 166 23.87 -0.75 -1.97
N ASP A 167 22.81 -0.04 -2.19
CA ASP A 167 21.72 -0.49 -3.03
C ASP A 167 22.04 -0.13 -4.48
N GLU A 168 22.15 -1.13 -5.35
CA GLU A 168 22.50 -0.92 -6.75
C GLU A 168 21.38 -0.30 -7.56
N PHE A 169 20.12 -0.54 -7.18
CA PHE A 169 18.95 0.01 -7.86
C PHE A 169 18.84 1.53 -7.61
N TYR A 170 18.95 1.97 -6.35
CA TYR A 170 18.93 3.39 -6.00
C TYR A 170 20.29 4.07 -6.17
N ASN A 171 21.36 3.31 -6.39
CA ASN A 171 22.75 3.79 -6.43
C ASN A 171 23.12 4.63 -5.19
N LYS A 172 22.58 4.26 -4.02
CA LYS A 172 22.77 4.96 -2.74
C LYS A 172 23.24 3.99 -1.66
N TYR A 173 23.85 4.58 -0.63
CA TYR A 173 24.19 3.85 0.59
C TYR A 173 23.01 3.94 1.58
N PHE A 174 22.69 2.80 2.17
CA PHE A 174 21.72 2.68 3.26
C PHE A 174 22.41 2.18 4.52
N VAL A 175 21.81 2.51 5.65
CA VAL A 175 22.22 2.04 6.96
C VAL A 175 21.17 1.10 7.51
N LEU A 176 21.59 -0.11 7.87
CA LEU A 176 20.76 -1.11 8.50
C LEU A 176 21.15 -1.22 9.98
N LYS A 177 20.23 -0.87 10.88
CA LYS A 177 20.37 -1.09 12.32
C LYS A 177 19.62 -2.38 12.70
N ARG A 178 20.35 -3.40 13.11
CA ARG A 178 19.81 -4.72 13.46
C ARG A 178 19.90 -4.95 14.95
N ALA A 179 18.77 -5.29 15.58
CA ALA A 179 18.73 -5.70 16.98
C ALA A 179 19.62 -6.95 17.20
N LYS A 180 20.27 -7.03 18.35
CA LYS A 180 20.98 -8.24 18.78
C LYS A 180 19.99 -9.36 19.11
N ASN A 181 20.38 -10.61 18.93
CA ASN A 181 19.50 -11.76 19.12
C ASN A 181 19.26 -12.11 20.60
N ASP A 182 20.05 -11.56 21.50
CA ASP A 182 20.08 -11.81 22.95
C ASP A 182 19.39 -10.71 23.77
N LEU A 183 18.61 -9.84 23.13
CA LEU A 183 17.86 -8.79 23.82
C LEU A 183 16.69 -9.38 24.60
N ASN A 184 16.51 -8.92 25.84
CA ASN A 184 15.28 -9.16 26.60
C ASN A 184 14.15 -8.22 26.13
N ASP A 185 12.91 -8.47 26.60
CA ASP A 185 11.72 -7.73 26.15
C ASP A 185 11.85 -6.21 26.37
N LYS A 186 12.41 -5.77 27.49
CA LYS A 186 12.60 -4.34 27.78
C LYS A 186 13.62 -3.67 26.86
N GLU A 187 14.65 -4.39 26.48
CA GLU A 187 15.67 -3.93 25.54
C GLU A 187 15.12 -3.86 24.12
N LEU A 188 14.31 -4.82 23.75
CA LEU A 188 13.61 -4.85 22.46
C LEU A 188 12.60 -3.70 22.36
N GLU A 189 11.84 -3.41 23.42
CA GLU A 189 10.95 -2.25 23.48
C GLU A 189 11.71 -0.93 23.34
N ARG A 190 12.88 -0.79 23.99
CA ARG A 190 13.73 0.41 23.84
C ARG A 190 14.24 0.56 22.42
N PHE A 191 14.64 -0.54 21.78
CA PHE A 191 15.07 -0.54 20.38
C PHE A 191 13.96 -0.09 19.45
N LYS A 192 12.73 -0.60 19.62
CA LYS A 192 11.54 -0.20 18.85
C LYS A 192 11.21 1.28 19.09
N ARG A 193 11.18 1.72 20.34
CA ARG A 193 10.88 3.12 20.68
C ARG A 193 11.86 4.11 20.07
N GLU A 194 13.14 3.76 19.96
CA GLU A 194 14.13 4.60 19.28
C GLU A 194 13.77 4.82 17.80
N PHE A 195 13.31 3.77 17.12
CA PHE A 195 12.83 3.85 15.74
C PHE A 195 11.57 4.73 15.61
N ASP A 196 10.60 4.53 16.49
CA ASP A 196 9.35 5.31 16.49
C ASP A 196 9.65 6.81 16.70
N VAL A 197 10.51 7.13 17.68
CA VAL A 197 10.93 8.52 17.96
C VAL A 197 11.67 9.13 16.76
N MET A 198 12.53 8.37 16.07
CA MET A 198 13.24 8.86 14.88
C MET A 198 12.26 9.14 13.72
N ASN A 199 11.23 8.33 13.53
CA ASN A 199 10.21 8.55 12.51
C ASN A 199 9.33 9.79 12.79
N GLU A 200 9.16 10.15 14.06
CA GLU A 200 8.41 11.35 14.46
C GLU A 200 9.23 12.64 14.33
N LEU A 201 10.57 12.53 14.37
CA LEU A 201 11.48 13.67 14.32
C LEU A 201 11.72 14.11 12.88
N LYS A 202 10.90 15.05 12.40
CA LYS A 202 11.15 15.77 11.13
C LYS A 202 12.17 16.88 11.34
N SER A 203 13.44 16.60 11.13
CA SER A 203 14.52 17.60 11.27
C SER A 203 15.62 17.35 10.24
N PRO A 204 16.17 18.40 9.60
CA PRO A 204 17.30 18.26 8.68
C PRO A 204 18.59 17.75 9.35
N TYR A 205 18.61 17.63 10.67
CA TYR A 205 19.74 17.12 11.45
C TYR A 205 19.54 15.67 11.93
N VAL A 206 18.42 15.05 11.60
CA VAL A 206 18.12 13.64 11.90
C VAL A 206 18.14 12.86 10.60
N LEU A 207 18.82 11.71 10.58
CA LEU A 207 18.85 10.81 9.43
C LEU A 207 17.44 10.26 9.20
N GLU A 208 16.95 10.42 7.96
CA GLU A 208 15.75 9.77 7.46
C GLU A 208 16.05 8.31 7.09
#